data_5e73472b4ab702a010b3b41abbeb08ac
#
_entry.id   5e73472b4ab702a010b3b41abbeb08ac
#
_cell.length_a   1.000
_cell.length_b   1.000
_cell.length_c   1.000
_cell.angle_alpha   90.00
_cell.angle_beta   90.00
_cell.angle_gamma   90.00
#
_symmetry.space_group_name_H-M   'P 1'
#
loop_
_entity.id
_entity.type
_entity.pdbx_description
1 polymer ?
#
loop_
_entity_poly.entity_id
_entity_poly.type
_entity_poly.pdbx_seq_one_letter_code
_entity_poly.pdbx_strand_id
1 'polypeptide(L)' 'MMVELRLIDNNDKYVEYSIHDHDIEHKFVSVMRVYKRNLRYTINGKELKISNKFEAHAYRQIKKMIESNSFPRVFYYGWG' A
#
# COMPACT_ATOMS: atom_id res chain seq x y z
N MET A 1 -13.26 0.35 -9.88
CA MET A 1 -12.01 -0.41 -9.63
C MET A 1 -11.75 -0.47 -8.14
N MET A 2 -11.10 -1.51 -7.69
CA MET A 2 -10.85 -1.69 -6.27
C MET A 2 -9.43 -2.21 -6.04
N VAL A 3 -8.69 -1.55 -5.16
CA VAL A 3 -7.40 -2.00 -4.71
C VAL A 3 -7.57 -2.79 -3.42
N GLU A 4 -6.82 -3.87 -3.30
CA GLU A 4 -6.76 -4.69 -2.10
C GLU A 4 -5.35 -4.62 -1.55
N LEU A 5 -5.23 -4.28 -0.26
CA LEU A 5 -3.95 -4.21 0.43
C LEU A 5 -3.88 -5.32 1.46
N ARG A 6 -2.78 -6.06 1.48
CA ARG A 6 -2.54 -7.13 2.46
C ARG A 6 -1.28 -6.81 3.25
N LEU A 7 -1.41 -6.75 4.56
CA LEU A 7 -0.30 -6.40 5.45
C LEU A 7 0.78 -7.47 5.42
N ILE A 8 2.01 -7.05 5.15
CA ILE A 8 3.19 -7.93 5.18
C ILE A 8 3.96 -7.71 6.47
N ASP A 9 4.24 -6.44 6.81
CA ASP A 9 5.04 -6.11 7.99
C ASP A 9 4.66 -4.74 8.51
N ASN A 10 4.70 -4.57 9.82
CA ASN A 10 4.44 -3.30 10.50
C ASN A 10 5.34 -3.23 11.73
N ASN A 11 6.25 -2.27 11.75
CA ASN A 11 7.18 -2.06 12.85
C ASN A 11 7.37 -0.56 13.11
N ASP A 12 8.29 -0.20 13.98
CA ASP A 12 8.49 1.21 14.35
C ASP A 12 8.95 2.08 13.18
N LYS A 13 9.59 1.51 12.18
CA LYS A 13 10.20 2.26 11.09
C LYS A 13 9.30 2.36 9.86
N TYR A 14 8.59 1.29 9.53
CA TYR A 14 7.81 1.27 8.29
C TYR A 14 6.63 0.31 8.39
N VAL A 15 5.75 0.44 7.43
CA VAL A 15 4.68 -0.53 7.19
C VAL A 15 4.77 -0.98 5.73
N GLU A 16 4.51 -2.25 5.49
CA GLU A 16 4.62 -2.84 4.16
C GLU A 16 3.35 -3.60 3.82
N TYR A 17 2.80 -3.30 2.65
CA TYR A 17 1.60 -3.94 2.12
C TYR A 17 1.85 -4.49 0.73
N SER A 18 1.30 -5.66 0.43
CA SER A 18 1.17 -6.09 -0.96
C SER A 18 -0.07 -5.47 -1.56
N ILE A 19 0.02 -5.07 -2.82
CA ILE A 19 -1.03 -4.37 -3.55
C ILE A 19 -1.60 -5.31 -4.58
N HIS A 20 -2.92 -5.44 -4.61
CA HIS A 20 -3.62 -6.36 -5.52
C HIS A 20 -4.76 -5.64 -6.25
N ASP A 21 -5.00 -6.05 -7.48
CA ASP A 21 -6.19 -5.65 -8.23
C ASP A 21 -7.32 -6.60 -7.84
N HIS A 22 -8.20 -6.13 -6.96
CA HIS A 22 -9.26 -6.96 -6.41
C HIS A 22 -10.22 -7.46 -7.48
N ASP A 23 -10.49 -6.67 -8.50
CA ASP A 23 -11.48 -6.99 -9.54
C ASP A 23 -10.97 -8.06 -10.51
N ILE A 24 -9.67 -8.26 -10.60
CA ILE A 24 -9.06 -9.25 -11.48
C ILE A 24 -8.45 -10.38 -10.62
N GLU A 25 -9.34 -11.12 -9.97
CA GLU A 25 -8.98 -12.30 -9.18
C GLU A 25 -7.84 -12.04 -8.17
N HIS A 26 -7.86 -10.86 -7.52
CA HIS A 26 -6.85 -10.48 -6.52
C HIS A 26 -5.43 -10.48 -7.11
N LYS A 27 -5.31 -10.10 -8.39
CA LYS A 27 -4.04 -10.11 -9.10
C LYS A 27 -3.00 -9.24 -8.39
N PHE A 28 -1.85 -9.82 -8.11
CA PHE A 28 -0.74 -9.10 -7.50
C PHE A 28 -0.23 -7.98 -8.42
N VAL A 29 -0.06 -6.79 -7.88
CA VAL A 29 0.49 -5.63 -8.58
C VAL A 29 1.92 -5.37 -8.14
N SER A 30 2.13 -5.11 -6.86
CA SER A 30 3.45 -4.80 -6.32
C SER A 30 3.42 -4.82 -4.80
N VAL A 31 4.60 -4.67 -4.18
CA VAL A 31 4.75 -4.51 -2.73
C VAL A 31 5.21 -3.09 -2.46
N MET A 32 4.52 -2.41 -1.55
CA MET A 32 4.88 -1.04 -1.17
C MET A 32 5.25 -1.00 0.30
N ARG A 33 6.42 -0.43 0.58
CA ARG A 33 6.87 -0.12 1.94
C ARG A 33 6.84 1.40 2.10
N VAL A 34 6.19 1.87 3.17
CA VAL A 34 6.14 3.30 3.47
C VAL A 34 6.80 3.55 4.82
N TYR A 35 7.80 4.42 4.85
CA TYR A 35 8.52 4.76 6.07
C TYR A 35 7.72 5.76 6.89
N LYS A 36 7.52 5.46 8.16
CA LYS A 36 6.61 6.22 9.03
C LYS A 36 7.13 7.63 9.35
N ARG A 37 8.46 7.80 9.39
CA ARG A 37 9.06 9.07 9.78
C ARG A 37 8.92 10.16 8.72
N ASN A 38 9.13 9.81 7.45
CA ASN A 38 9.22 10.80 6.38
C ASN A 38 8.27 10.50 5.21
N LEU A 39 7.48 9.42 5.29
CA LEU A 39 6.53 8.98 4.29
C LEU A 39 7.18 8.64 2.93
N ARG A 40 8.49 8.41 2.92
CA ARG A 40 9.14 7.86 1.73
C ARG A 40 8.66 6.43 1.51
N TYR A 41 8.72 6.00 0.28
CA TYR A 41 8.25 4.66 -0.06
C TYR A 41 9.21 3.95 -1.01
N THR A 42 9.12 2.62 -1.02
CA THR A 42 9.76 1.77 -2.02
C THR A 42 8.70 0.89 -2.66
N ILE A 43 8.94 0.52 -3.91
CA ILE A 43 8.08 -0.40 -4.64
C ILE A 43 8.94 -1.61 -5.04
N ASN A 44 8.51 -2.79 -4.60
CA ASN A 44 9.26 -4.03 -4.80
C ASN A 44 10.71 -3.92 -4.31
N GLY A 45 10.90 -3.23 -3.17
CA GLY A 45 12.20 -3.06 -2.55
C GLY A 45 13.09 -2.00 -3.18
N LYS A 46 12.59 -1.23 -4.14
CA LYS A 46 13.38 -0.23 -4.88
C LYS A 46 12.74 1.15 -4.79
N GLU A 47 13.56 2.20 -4.88
CA GLU A 47 13.08 3.58 -4.91
C GLU A 47 12.56 3.91 -6.31
N LEU A 48 11.42 3.34 -6.67
CA LEU A 48 10.76 3.56 -7.94
C LEU A 48 9.61 4.55 -7.78
N LYS A 49 9.29 5.27 -8.86
CA LYS A 49 8.13 6.14 -8.87
C LYS A 49 6.86 5.32 -9.02
N ILE A 50 5.78 5.81 -8.42
CA ILE A 50 4.45 5.25 -8.63
C ILE A 50 4.12 5.30 -10.11
N SER A 51 3.72 4.16 -10.68
CA SER A 51 3.51 4.02 -12.12
C SER A 51 2.08 3.68 -12.51
N ASN A 52 1.18 3.44 -11.54
CA ASN A 52 -0.20 3.08 -11.85
C ASN A 52 -1.15 3.57 -10.75
N LYS A 53 -2.45 3.49 -11.05
CA LYS A 53 -3.48 3.97 -10.12
C LYS A 53 -3.59 3.13 -8.86
N PHE A 54 -3.32 1.84 -8.95
CA PHE A 54 -3.35 0.97 -7.77
C PHE A 54 -2.32 1.41 -6.75
N GLU A 55 -1.10 1.66 -7.20
CA GLU A 55 -0.03 2.14 -6.33
C GLU A 55 -0.32 3.53 -5.79
N ALA A 56 -0.88 4.42 -6.61
CA ALA A 56 -1.22 5.77 -6.17
C ALA A 56 -2.26 5.76 -5.05
N HIS A 57 -3.32 4.98 -5.22
CA HIS A 57 -4.36 4.86 -4.19
C HIS A 57 -3.83 4.14 -2.95
N ALA A 58 -3.02 3.10 -3.14
CA ALA A 58 -2.40 2.38 -2.04
C ALA A 58 -1.55 3.32 -1.17
N TYR A 59 -0.70 4.10 -1.80
CA TYR A 59 0.15 5.05 -1.07
C TYR A 59 -0.67 6.04 -0.26
N ARG A 60 -1.72 6.59 -0.86
CA ARG A 60 -2.60 7.53 -0.16
C ARG A 60 -3.26 6.88 1.05
N GLN A 61 -3.76 5.65 0.91
CA GLN A 61 -4.42 4.95 2.01
C GLN A 61 -3.43 4.57 3.11
N ILE A 62 -2.23 4.11 2.75
CA ILE A 62 -1.21 3.76 3.74
C ILE A 62 -0.77 5.00 4.53
N LYS A 63 -0.66 6.17 3.89
CA LYS A 63 -0.37 7.41 4.61
C LYS A 63 -1.45 7.71 5.65
N LYS A 64 -2.71 7.53 5.31
CA LYS A 64 -3.81 7.70 6.27
C LYS A 64 -3.73 6.71 7.42
N MET A 65 -3.34 5.48 7.15
CA MET A 65 -3.13 4.48 8.20
C MET A 65 -2.04 4.91 9.16
N ILE A 66 -0.93 5.44 8.63
CA ILE A 66 0.18 5.94 9.46
C ILE A 66 -0.31 7.10 10.35
N GLU A 67 -1.08 8.03 9.79
CA GLU A 67 -1.62 9.16 10.55
C GLU A 67 -2.53 8.71 11.69
N SER A 68 -3.35 7.69 11.45
CA SER A 68 -4.28 7.17 12.45
C SER A 68 -3.69 6.06 13.30
N ASN A 69 -2.47 5.62 13.02
CA ASN A 69 -1.80 4.50 13.67
C ASN A 69 -2.67 3.24 13.70
N SER A 70 -3.31 2.94 12.57
CA SER A 70 -4.19 1.79 12.42
C SER A 70 -3.86 1.05 11.13
N PHE A 71 -3.45 -0.23 11.27
CA PHE A 71 -2.92 -1.02 10.16
C PHE A 71 -3.68 -2.33 10.02
N PRO A 72 -4.80 -2.33 9.28
CA PRO A 72 -5.58 -3.55 9.09
C PRO A 72 -4.78 -4.60 8.31
N ARG A 73 -5.07 -5.87 8.57
CA ARG A 73 -4.40 -6.96 7.87
C ARG A 73 -4.79 -7.01 6.40
N VAL A 74 -6.04 -6.67 6.10
CA VAL A 74 -6.55 -6.56 4.73
C VAL A 74 -7.38 -5.28 4.65
N PHE A 75 -7.19 -4.55 3.57
CA PHE A 75 -7.89 -3.28 3.38
C PHE A 75 -8.31 -3.14 1.91
N TYR A 76 -9.55 -2.69 1.69
CA TYR A 76 -10.10 -2.48 0.36
C TYR A 76 -10.43 -1.02 0.15
N TYR A 77 -10.08 -0.49 -1.03
CA TYR A 77 -10.44 0.88 -1.40
C TYR A 77 -10.93 0.88 -2.85
N GLY A 78 -12.17 1.35 -3.05
CA GLY A 78 -12.76 1.43 -4.39
C GLY A 78 -12.72 2.84 -4.94
N TRP A 79 -12.59 2.95 -6.25
CA TRP A 79 -12.70 4.20 -6.98
C TRP A 79 -13.27 3.92 -8.37
N GLY A 80 -13.80 4.99 -9.03
CA GLY A 80 -14.38 4.75 -10.34
C GLY A 80 -14.79 5.99 -11.07
#